data_8b48694ac02426f985c78f88b7059315
#
_entry.id   8b48694ac02426f985c78f88b7059315
#
_cell.length_a   1.000
_cell.length_b   1.000
_cell.length_c   1.000
_cell.angle_alpha   90.00
_cell.angle_beta   90.00
_cell.angle_gamma   90.00
#
_symmetry.space_group_name_H-M   'P 1'
#
loop_
_entity.id
_entity.type
_entity.pdbx_description
1 polymer ?
#
loop_
_entity_poly.entity_id
_entity_poly.type
_entity_poly.pdbx_seq_one_letter_code
_entity_poly.pdbx_strand_id
1 'polypeptide(L)'
;KFKKHGQSGMDFSELVPGFGEVADELCLIRSMHTGVNNHGQSIHAMNSGRTVKGRPALGSWLTYGLGTENQNLPAYMVLRDPANIPVEGVLNWSPGFLPSLYQGTVVRAREPRVLNLNPPAELQGKPQENFLEFLSQLNSGNPSPGELDLEARIASFELAARMQTAATDVMDISGESDATKKM
;
A
#
# COMPACT_ATOMS: atom_id res chain seq x y z
N LYS A 1 4.70 29.81 12.07
CA LYS A 1 4.48 29.93 13.53
C LYS A 1 3.80 28.66 14.03
N PHE A 2 3.92 28.41 15.35
CA PHE A 2 3.25 27.28 16.00
C PHE A 2 2.07 27.80 16.84
N LYS A 3 0.99 27.02 16.88
CA LYS A 3 -0.20 27.27 17.71
C LYS A 3 -0.61 25.98 18.38
N LYS A 4 -1.25 26.09 19.55
CA LYS A 4 -1.88 24.97 20.25
C LYS A 4 -3.21 24.62 19.62
N HIS A 5 -3.46 23.33 19.46
CA HIS A 5 -4.66 22.77 18.86
C HIS A 5 -5.23 21.66 19.74
N GLY A 6 -6.56 21.47 19.63
CA GLY A 6 -7.30 20.45 20.36
C GLY A 6 -7.31 20.64 21.88
N GLN A 7 -7.94 19.70 22.57
CA GLN A 7 -7.96 19.62 24.03
C GLN A 7 -6.60 19.19 24.60
N SER A 8 -5.86 18.41 23.79
CA SER A 8 -4.48 17.96 24.10
C SER A 8 -3.47 19.11 24.16
N GLY A 9 -3.81 20.26 23.55
CA GLY A 9 -2.90 21.40 23.47
C GLY A 9 -1.63 21.14 22.66
N MET A 10 -1.68 20.23 21.69
CA MET A 10 -0.55 19.93 20.80
C MET A 10 -0.18 21.12 19.93
N ASP A 11 1.13 21.38 19.80
CA ASP A 11 1.64 22.44 18.96
C ASP A 11 1.81 21.95 17.50
N PHE A 12 1.08 22.58 16.57
CA PHE A 12 1.26 22.37 15.13
C PHE A 12 1.68 23.66 14.44
N SER A 13 2.47 23.51 13.37
CA SER A 13 2.88 24.61 12.50
C SER A 13 1.72 25.05 11.62
N GLU A 14 1.66 26.37 11.31
CA GLU A 14 0.75 26.92 10.31
C GLU A 14 0.96 26.36 8.89
N LEU A 15 2.05 25.64 8.65
CA LEU A 15 2.34 24.97 7.38
C LEU A 15 1.59 23.64 7.21
N VAL A 16 1.02 23.11 8.27
CA VAL A 16 0.28 21.82 8.29
C VAL A 16 -1.05 22.00 9.02
N PRO A 17 -1.94 22.89 8.53
CA PRO A 17 -3.17 23.23 9.25
C PRO A 17 -4.10 22.06 9.46
N GLY A 18 -4.20 21.13 8.50
CA GLY A 18 -5.05 19.94 8.61
C GLY A 18 -4.72 19.04 9.81
N PHE A 19 -3.45 18.95 10.23
CA PHE A 19 -3.11 18.23 11.46
C PHE A 19 -3.64 18.91 12.71
N GLY A 20 -3.76 20.23 12.68
CA GLY A 20 -4.34 21.00 13.79
C GLY A 20 -5.83 20.71 13.98
N GLU A 21 -6.57 20.40 12.91
CA GLU A 21 -8.00 20.10 12.94
C GLU A 21 -8.30 18.75 13.58
N VAL A 22 -7.39 17.78 13.49
CA VAL A 22 -7.51 16.43 14.03
C VAL A 22 -6.52 16.17 15.18
N ALA A 23 -6.07 17.22 15.85
CA ALA A 23 -5.01 17.16 16.86
C ALA A 23 -5.30 16.14 17.99
N ASP A 24 -6.55 16.04 18.43
CA ASP A 24 -6.93 15.16 19.53
C ASP A 24 -7.02 13.67 19.13
N GLU A 25 -7.01 13.38 17.84
CA GLU A 25 -6.98 12.03 17.28
C GLU A 25 -5.56 11.54 16.96
N LEU A 26 -4.56 12.39 17.17
CA LEU A 26 -3.16 12.11 16.81
C LEU A 26 -2.30 11.76 18.02
N CYS A 27 -1.37 10.84 17.82
CA CYS A 27 -0.26 10.57 18.71
C CYS A 27 1.04 11.09 18.12
N LEU A 28 1.57 12.21 18.64
CA LEU A 28 2.81 12.83 18.17
C LEU A 28 4.02 12.35 18.93
N ILE A 29 4.84 11.49 18.32
CA ILE A 29 6.08 10.98 18.92
C ILE A 29 7.25 11.90 18.52
N ARG A 30 7.66 12.81 19.40
CA ARG A 30 8.69 13.81 19.14
C ARG A 30 10.13 13.31 19.27
N SER A 31 10.32 12.13 19.86
CA SER A 31 11.64 11.55 20.15
C SER A 31 12.12 10.56 19.10
N MET A 32 11.41 10.41 17.98
CA MET A 32 11.79 9.47 16.92
C MET A 32 13.10 9.90 16.24
N HIS A 33 14.05 8.99 16.18
CA HIS A 33 15.29 9.16 15.43
C HIS A 33 15.83 7.79 14.97
N THR A 34 16.65 7.79 13.94
CA THR A 34 17.17 6.56 13.31
C THR A 34 18.58 6.17 13.80
N GLY A 35 19.26 7.07 14.47
CA GLY A 35 20.65 6.89 14.92
C GLY A 35 21.70 6.95 13.81
N VAL A 36 21.30 7.22 12.56
CA VAL A 36 22.19 7.32 11.40
C VAL A 36 21.93 8.60 10.59
N ASN A 37 22.97 9.15 9.98
CA ASN A 37 22.90 10.35 9.16
C ASN A 37 23.06 10.02 7.67
N ASN A 38 22.24 9.08 7.18
CA ASN A 38 22.20 8.69 5.78
C ASN A 38 20.74 8.44 5.38
N HIS A 39 20.28 9.07 4.29
CA HIS A 39 18.87 9.03 3.88
C HIS A 39 18.36 7.60 3.68
N GLY A 40 19.04 6.76 2.90
CA GLY A 40 18.59 5.39 2.63
C GLY A 40 18.50 4.54 3.89
N GLN A 41 19.54 4.55 4.72
CA GLN A 41 19.56 3.81 5.99
C GLN A 41 18.51 4.35 6.97
N SER A 42 18.34 5.68 7.04
CA SER A 42 17.34 6.30 7.91
C SER A 42 15.92 5.94 7.50
N ILE A 43 15.63 5.95 6.20
CA ILE A 43 14.31 5.55 5.68
C ILE A 43 14.05 4.07 5.99
N HIS A 44 15.02 3.18 5.79
CA HIS A 44 14.89 1.79 6.19
C HIS A 44 14.63 1.64 7.69
N ALA A 45 15.37 2.36 8.54
CA ALA A 45 15.18 2.30 9.98
C ALA A 45 13.78 2.76 10.39
N MET A 46 13.23 3.82 9.77
CA MET A 46 11.88 4.31 10.04
C MET A 46 10.80 3.33 9.57
N ASN A 47 10.98 2.68 8.42
CA ASN A 47 9.97 1.79 7.84
C ASN A 47 10.02 0.36 8.39
N SER A 48 11.20 -0.14 8.77
CA SER A 48 11.40 -1.55 9.14
C SER A 48 12.05 -1.78 10.51
N GLY A 49 12.38 -0.72 11.22
CA GLY A 49 13.10 -0.78 12.51
C GLY A 49 14.58 -1.10 12.40
N ARG A 50 15.16 -1.21 11.20
CA ARG A 50 16.57 -1.51 10.98
C ARG A 50 17.14 -0.75 9.79
N THR A 51 18.44 -0.46 9.86
CA THR A 51 19.18 0.24 8.79
C THR A 51 19.55 -0.66 7.61
N VAL A 52 19.38 -1.98 7.73
CA VAL A 52 19.72 -2.98 6.71
C VAL A 52 18.49 -3.38 5.89
N LYS A 53 18.73 -3.68 4.62
CA LYS A 53 17.67 -4.13 3.68
C LYS A 53 17.19 -5.56 4.00
N GLY A 54 16.04 -5.94 3.42
CA GLY A 54 15.50 -7.29 3.50
C GLY A 54 14.56 -7.54 4.69
N ARG A 55 14.28 -6.51 5.50
CA ARG A 55 13.24 -6.60 6.54
C ARG A 55 11.90 -6.06 6.04
N PRO A 56 10.78 -6.64 6.53
CA PRO A 56 9.45 -6.15 6.18
C PRO A 56 9.22 -4.72 6.64
N ALA A 57 8.57 -3.92 5.82
CA ALA A 57 8.06 -2.61 6.22
C ALA A 57 6.91 -2.76 7.23
N LEU A 58 6.63 -1.71 7.99
CA LEU A 58 5.57 -1.70 9.01
C LEU A 58 4.22 -2.15 8.44
N GLY A 59 3.83 -1.67 7.26
CA GLY A 59 2.58 -2.08 6.61
C GLY A 59 2.53 -3.57 6.28
N SER A 60 3.66 -4.16 5.87
CA SER A 60 3.77 -5.61 5.64
C SER A 60 3.60 -6.41 6.93
N TRP A 61 4.17 -5.95 8.03
CA TRP A 61 3.98 -6.57 9.34
C TRP A 61 2.53 -6.49 9.84
N LEU A 62 1.90 -5.33 9.67
CA LEU A 62 0.49 -5.14 10.05
C LEU A 62 -0.43 -6.06 9.25
N THR A 63 -0.22 -6.13 7.94
CA THR A 63 -1.00 -7.02 7.07
C THR A 63 -0.78 -8.50 7.42
N TYR A 64 0.47 -8.89 7.70
CA TYR A 64 0.80 -10.25 8.10
C TYR A 64 0.14 -10.63 9.45
N GLY A 65 0.19 -9.74 10.43
CA GLY A 65 -0.29 -10.03 11.78
C GLY A 65 -1.79 -9.88 11.98
N LEU A 66 -2.41 -8.90 11.30
CA LEU A 66 -3.83 -8.57 11.46
C LEU A 66 -4.70 -9.08 10.31
N GLY A 67 -4.10 -9.38 9.15
CA GLY A 67 -4.85 -9.71 7.94
C GLY A 67 -5.58 -8.52 7.33
N THR A 68 -6.65 -8.80 6.61
CA THR A 68 -7.53 -7.80 6.01
C THR A 68 -8.97 -8.30 5.98
N GLU A 69 -9.90 -7.39 6.21
CA GLU A 69 -11.34 -7.66 6.06
C GLU A 69 -11.77 -7.63 4.58
N ASN A 70 -11.03 -6.90 3.74
CA ASN A 70 -11.34 -6.77 2.31
C ASN A 70 -10.50 -7.76 1.49
N GLN A 71 -11.18 -8.68 0.81
CA GLN A 71 -10.53 -9.72 -0.01
C GLN A 71 -10.31 -9.30 -1.47
N ASN A 72 -10.84 -8.15 -1.89
CA ASN A 72 -10.82 -7.70 -3.28
C ASN A 72 -9.84 -6.55 -3.53
N LEU A 73 -9.29 -5.97 -2.47
CA LEU A 73 -8.33 -4.87 -2.52
C LEU A 73 -7.07 -5.23 -1.73
N PRO A 74 -5.91 -4.64 -2.08
CA PRO A 74 -4.70 -4.83 -1.29
C PRO A 74 -4.90 -4.31 0.14
N ALA A 75 -4.48 -5.09 1.12
CA ALA A 75 -4.52 -4.67 2.52
C ALA A 75 -3.51 -3.57 2.85
N TYR A 76 -2.40 -3.51 2.09
CA TYR A 76 -1.36 -2.51 2.25
C TYR A 76 -1.29 -1.62 1.00
N MET A 77 -1.89 -0.45 1.09
CA MET A 77 -1.83 0.59 0.05
C MET A 77 -0.79 1.64 0.37
N VAL A 78 -0.09 2.10 -0.66
CA VAL A 78 0.97 3.10 -0.57
C VAL A 78 0.59 4.32 -1.38
N LEU A 79 0.36 5.43 -0.69
CA LEU A 79 0.19 6.75 -1.30
C LEU A 79 1.54 7.47 -1.23
N ARG A 80 2.08 7.85 -2.36
CA ARG A 80 3.36 8.55 -2.44
C ARG A 80 3.23 9.90 -3.09
N ASP A 81 4.17 10.78 -2.82
CA ASP A 81 4.29 12.06 -3.50
C ASP A 81 4.34 11.83 -5.03
N PRO A 82 3.48 12.50 -5.83
CA PRO A 82 3.48 12.36 -7.28
C PRO A 82 4.76 12.89 -7.95
N ALA A 83 5.46 13.82 -7.32
CA ALA A 83 6.64 14.48 -7.90
C ALA A 83 7.87 13.59 -7.87
N ASN A 84 8.08 12.79 -6.81
CA ASN A 84 9.30 12.05 -6.63
C ASN A 84 9.07 10.62 -6.10
N ILE A 85 9.94 9.71 -6.54
CA ILE A 85 10.08 8.41 -5.89
C ILE A 85 10.98 8.61 -4.68
N PRO A 86 10.60 8.18 -3.48
CA PRO A 86 11.45 8.30 -2.29
C PRO A 86 12.76 7.53 -2.49
N VAL A 87 13.79 7.95 -1.79
CA VAL A 87 15.06 7.23 -1.76
C VAL A 87 14.81 5.77 -1.39
N GLU A 88 15.50 4.82 -2.04
CA GLU A 88 15.30 3.37 -1.95
C GLU A 88 14.01 2.84 -2.61
N GLY A 89 13.16 3.69 -3.14
CA GLY A 89 12.01 3.30 -3.97
C GLY A 89 11.10 2.27 -3.32
N VAL A 90 10.86 1.17 -4.03
CA VAL A 90 9.95 0.09 -3.61
C VAL A 90 10.36 -0.63 -2.33
N LEU A 91 11.62 -0.51 -1.92
CA LEU A 91 12.09 -1.11 -0.67
C LEU A 91 11.42 -0.52 0.57
N ASN A 92 10.87 0.71 0.47
CA ASN A 92 10.16 1.37 1.57
C ASN A 92 8.84 0.68 1.96
N TRP A 93 8.27 -0.12 1.06
CA TRP A 93 7.04 -0.88 1.30
C TRP A 93 7.20 -2.34 0.90
N SER A 94 8.42 -2.84 1.05
CA SER A 94 8.79 -4.21 0.75
C SER A 94 8.31 -5.18 1.83
N PRO A 95 7.89 -6.38 1.46
CA PRO A 95 7.58 -7.45 2.41
C PRO A 95 8.85 -8.05 3.03
N GLY A 96 10.05 -7.68 2.55
CA GLY A 96 11.31 -8.21 3.03
C GLY A 96 11.37 -9.73 2.87
N PHE A 97 11.53 -10.43 4.00
CA PHE A 97 11.52 -11.90 4.06
C PHE A 97 10.11 -12.52 4.18
N LEU A 98 9.06 -11.70 4.33
CA LEU A 98 7.69 -12.18 4.26
C LEU A 98 7.29 -12.47 2.81
N PRO A 99 6.29 -13.34 2.58
CA PRO A 99 5.77 -13.62 1.25
C PRO A 99 5.33 -12.37 0.48
N SER A 100 5.42 -12.41 -0.84
CA SER A 100 5.12 -11.28 -1.74
C SER A 100 3.69 -10.74 -1.62
N LEU A 101 2.76 -11.51 -1.09
CA LEU A 101 1.38 -11.09 -0.80
C LEU A 101 1.31 -9.87 0.13
N TYR A 102 2.32 -9.69 0.98
CA TYR A 102 2.40 -8.58 1.94
C TYR A 102 3.14 -7.35 1.39
N GLN A 103 3.45 -7.34 0.09
CA GLN A 103 4.03 -6.19 -0.62
C GLN A 103 3.02 -5.04 -0.67
N GLY A 104 3.47 -3.82 -0.35
CA GLY A 104 2.64 -2.64 -0.53
C GLY A 104 2.33 -2.34 -1.99
N THR A 105 1.06 -2.06 -2.30
CA THR A 105 0.59 -1.70 -3.63
C THR A 105 0.51 -0.20 -3.77
N VAL A 106 1.21 0.36 -4.75
CA VAL A 106 1.25 1.81 -4.99
C VAL A 106 -0.01 2.27 -5.70
N VAL A 107 -0.70 3.23 -5.10
CA VAL A 107 -1.78 4.00 -5.72
C VAL A 107 -1.25 5.37 -6.11
N ARG A 108 -1.38 5.73 -7.38
CA ARG A 108 -0.85 6.97 -7.95
C ARG A 108 -1.90 8.08 -7.86
N ALA A 109 -1.44 9.31 -7.70
CA ALA A 109 -2.31 10.49 -7.71
C ALA A 109 -2.91 10.79 -9.10
N ARG A 110 -2.38 10.18 -10.17
CA ARG A 110 -2.83 10.37 -11.56
C ARG A 110 -3.05 9.04 -12.26
N GLU A 111 -3.85 9.07 -13.30
CA GLU A 111 -4.14 7.88 -14.11
C GLU A 111 -2.89 7.35 -14.88
N PRO A 112 -2.80 6.04 -15.06
CA PRO A 112 -3.57 5.02 -14.35
C PRO A 112 -3.17 4.99 -12.86
N ARG A 113 -4.14 4.98 -11.96
CA ARG A 113 -3.89 5.03 -10.50
C ARG A 113 -3.16 3.79 -9.99
N VAL A 114 -3.53 2.64 -10.51
CA VAL A 114 -2.81 1.38 -10.32
C VAL A 114 -2.28 0.92 -11.67
N LEU A 115 -0.97 0.62 -11.75
CA LEU A 115 -0.36 0.17 -12.99
C LEU A 115 -0.84 -1.24 -13.35
N ASN A 116 -1.06 -1.48 -14.65
CA ASN A 116 -1.43 -2.78 -15.20
C ASN A 116 -2.71 -3.40 -14.59
N LEU A 117 -3.61 -2.55 -14.07
CA LEU A 117 -4.87 -3.01 -13.50
C LEU A 117 -5.78 -3.60 -14.58
N ASN A 118 -5.86 -2.94 -15.73
CA ASN A 118 -6.71 -3.39 -16.82
C ASN A 118 -5.99 -4.40 -17.72
N PRO A 119 -6.65 -5.50 -18.13
CA PRO A 119 -6.09 -6.42 -19.10
C PRO A 119 -5.89 -5.74 -20.47
N PRO A 120 -5.00 -6.24 -21.33
CA PRO A 120 -4.89 -5.81 -22.70
C PRO A 120 -6.24 -5.88 -23.41
N ALA A 121 -6.46 -4.99 -24.40
CA ALA A 121 -7.77 -4.86 -25.06
C ALA A 121 -8.28 -6.19 -25.68
N GLU A 122 -7.38 -6.99 -26.20
CA GLU A 122 -7.66 -8.31 -26.82
C GLU A 122 -8.06 -9.39 -25.80
N LEU A 123 -7.79 -9.18 -24.51
CA LEU A 123 -8.14 -10.09 -23.42
C LEU A 123 -9.32 -9.61 -22.58
N GLN A 124 -9.91 -8.45 -22.90
CA GLN A 124 -11.03 -7.92 -22.10
C GLN A 124 -12.30 -8.78 -22.24
N GLY A 125 -13.06 -8.88 -21.13
CA GLY A 125 -14.31 -9.65 -21.08
C GLY A 125 -14.10 -11.16 -20.99
N LYS A 126 -14.88 -11.91 -21.76
CA LYS A 126 -14.87 -13.39 -21.74
C LYS A 126 -13.49 -14.05 -21.88
N PRO A 127 -12.59 -13.59 -22.78
CA PRO A 127 -11.24 -14.16 -22.87
C PRO A 127 -10.45 -14.08 -21.57
N GLN A 128 -10.57 -12.97 -20.82
CA GLN A 128 -9.93 -12.80 -19.52
C GLN A 128 -10.51 -13.73 -18.48
N GLU A 129 -11.84 -13.84 -18.39
CA GLU A 129 -12.53 -14.75 -17.48
C GLU A 129 -12.11 -16.19 -17.70
N ASN A 130 -12.14 -16.66 -18.93
CA ASN A 130 -11.74 -18.03 -19.30
C ASN A 130 -10.25 -18.30 -18.98
N PHE A 131 -9.39 -17.29 -19.19
CA PHE A 131 -7.96 -17.40 -18.87
C PHE A 131 -7.71 -17.51 -17.36
N LEU A 132 -8.40 -16.71 -16.57
CA LEU A 132 -8.29 -16.75 -15.11
C LEU A 132 -8.85 -18.05 -14.54
N GLU A 133 -9.97 -18.55 -15.07
CA GLU A 133 -10.54 -19.84 -14.69
C GLU A 133 -9.58 -20.98 -15.01
N PHE A 134 -9.00 -21.00 -16.20
CA PHE A 134 -7.97 -21.98 -16.59
C PHE A 134 -6.76 -21.95 -15.64
N LEU A 135 -6.25 -20.77 -15.32
CA LEU A 135 -5.13 -20.64 -14.37
C LEU A 135 -5.51 -21.15 -12.98
N SER A 136 -6.71 -20.85 -12.49
CA SER A 136 -7.20 -21.33 -11.21
C SER A 136 -7.29 -22.87 -11.18
N GLN A 137 -7.81 -23.50 -12.25
CA GLN A 137 -7.86 -24.94 -12.38
C GLN A 137 -6.44 -25.56 -12.41
N LEU A 138 -5.52 -24.94 -13.16
CA LEU A 138 -4.12 -25.42 -13.25
C LEU A 138 -3.43 -25.35 -11.88
N ASN A 139 -3.61 -24.25 -11.16
CA ASN A 139 -3.04 -24.07 -9.82
C ASN A 139 -3.62 -25.06 -8.80
N SER A 140 -4.94 -25.33 -8.88
CA SER A 140 -5.61 -26.29 -8.00
C SER A 140 -5.18 -27.73 -8.25
N GLY A 141 -4.82 -28.06 -9.50
CA GLY A 141 -4.38 -29.39 -9.91
C GLY A 141 -2.94 -29.73 -9.57
N ASN A 142 -2.14 -28.75 -9.16
CA ASN A 142 -0.74 -28.95 -8.82
C ASN A 142 -0.41 -28.35 -7.44
N PRO A 143 -0.99 -28.90 -6.36
CA PRO A 143 -0.65 -28.43 -5.02
C PRO A 143 0.76 -28.91 -4.69
N SER A 144 1.68 -27.98 -4.54
CA SER A 144 2.95 -28.19 -3.83
C SER A 144 2.78 -27.69 -2.39
N PRO A 145 2.19 -28.50 -1.48
CA PRO A 145 1.95 -28.08 -0.11
C PRO A 145 3.29 -27.75 0.56
N GLY A 146 3.42 -26.52 1.05
CA GLY A 146 4.62 -26.05 1.74
C GLY A 146 5.56 -25.20 0.89
N GLU A 147 5.31 -24.97 -0.39
CA GLU A 147 6.00 -23.93 -1.18
C GLU A 147 5.33 -22.57 -0.98
N LEU A 148 5.61 -21.96 0.18
CA LEU A 148 5.03 -20.66 0.59
C LEU A 148 5.16 -19.58 -0.49
N ASP A 149 6.25 -19.57 -1.25
CA ASP A 149 6.49 -18.59 -2.31
C ASP A 149 5.55 -18.82 -3.51
N LEU A 150 5.25 -20.06 -3.87
CA LEU A 150 4.32 -20.38 -4.93
C LEU A 150 2.88 -20.04 -4.52
N GLU A 151 2.47 -20.42 -3.32
CA GLU A 151 1.15 -20.09 -2.76
C GLU A 151 0.94 -18.57 -2.68
N ALA A 152 1.94 -17.82 -2.21
CA ALA A 152 1.90 -16.37 -2.16
C ALA A 152 1.81 -15.73 -3.55
N ARG A 153 2.47 -16.30 -4.55
CA ARG A 153 2.41 -15.84 -5.94
C ARG A 153 1.03 -16.08 -6.54
N ILE A 154 0.45 -17.25 -6.35
CA ILE A 154 -0.92 -17.58 -6.77
C ILE A 154 -1.90 -16.58 -6.14
N ALA A 155 -1.86 -16.41 -4.82
CA ALA A 155 -2.72 -15.49 -4.10
C ALA A 155 -2.56 -14.03 -4.60
N SER A 156 -1.35 -13.61 -4.97
CA SER A 156 -1.10 -12.27 -5.55
C SER A 156 -1.77 -12.10 -6.91
N PHE A 157 -1.72 -13.12 -7.79
CA PHE A 157 -2.40 -13.09 -9.09
C PHE A 157 -3.92 -13.10 -8.95
N GLU A 158 -4.46 -13.90 -8.03
CA GLU A 158 -5.89 -13.92 -7.74
C GLU A 158 -6.39 -12.59 -7.18
N LEU A 159 -5.63 -11.97 -6.29
CA LEU A 159 -5.93 -10.63 -5.80
C LEU A 159 -5.93 -9.62 -6.95
N ALA A 160 -4.93 -9.65 -7.83
CA ALA A 160 -4.86 -8.77 -9.00
C ALA A 160 -6.09 -8.94 -9.91
N ALA A 161 -6.56 -10.16 -10.11
CA ALA A 161 -7.77 -10.44 -10.88
C ALA A 161 -9.04 -9.85 -10.21
N ARG A 162 -9.19 -10.03 -8.90
CA ARG A 162 -10.31 -9.43 -8.14
C ARG A 162 -10.26 -7.90 -8.15
N MET A 163 -9.06 -7.32 -8.08
CA MET A 163 -8.87 -5.86 -8.16
C MET A 163 -9.36 -5.26 -9.47
N GLN A 164 -9.29 -5.99 -10.59
CA GLN A 164 -9.73 -5.47 -11.89
C GLN A 164 -11.20 -5.04 -11.88
N THR A 165 -12.02 -5.69 -11.07
CA THR A 165 -13.42 -5.31 -10.89
C THR A 165 -13.59 -4.32 -9.73
N ALA A 166 -13.10 -4.66 -8.55
CA ALA A 166 -13.36 -3.91 -7.34
C ALA A 166 -12.62 -2.57 -7.27
N ALA A 167 -11.39 -2.50 -7.79
CA ALA A 167 -10.59 -1.27 -7.71
C ALA A 167 -11.06 -0.19 -8.68
N THR A 168 -11.70 -0.55 -9.78
CA THR A 168 -12.23 0.42 -10.76
C THR A 168 -13.24 1.35 -10.10
N ASP A 169 -14.19 0.80 -9.35
CA ASP A 169 -15.23 1.58 -8.68
C ASP A 169 -14.65 2.44 -7.54
N VAL A 170 -13.74 1.87 -6.76
CA VAL A 170 -13.10 2.59 -5.62
C VAL A 170 -12.17 3.72 -6.10
N MET A 171 -11.55 3.56 -7.27
CA MET A 171 -10.64 4.56 -7.83
C MET A 171 -11.36 5.67 -8.61
N ASP A 172 -12.63 5.49 -8.95
CA ASP A 172 -13.42 6.52 -9.60
C ASP A 172 -13.95 7.54 -8.58
N ILE A 173 -13.30 8.69 -8.53
CA ILE A 173 -13.72 9.83 -7.69
C ILE A 173 -14.63 10.81 -8.44
N SER A 174 -15.13 10.47 -9.62
CA SER A 174 -15.97 11.38 -10.42
C SER A 174 -17.26 11.77 -9.68
N GLY A 175 -17.82 10.84 -8.92
CA GLY A 175 -19.03 11.02 -8.10
C GLY A 175 -18.82 11.79 -6.79
N GLU A 176 -17.57 12.05 -6.38
CA GLU A 176 -17.28 12.74 -5.14
C GLU A 176 -17.64 14.22 -5.16
N SER A 177 -17.96 14.78 -4.00
CA SER A 177 -18.25 16.21 -3.86
C SER A 177 -17.06 17.08 -4.20
N ASP A 178 -17.32 18.33 -4.64
CA ASP A 178 -16.23 19.29 -4.88
C ASP A 178 -15.40 19.59 -3.64
N ALA A 179 -15.98 19.49 -2.45
CA ALA A 179 -15.27 19.65 -1.19
C ALA A 179 -14.27 18.49 -1.00
N THR A 180 -14.69 17.25 -1.19
CA THR A 180 -13.82 16.05 -1.13
C THR A 180 -12.69 16.12 -2.15
N LYS A 181 -12.99 16.54 -3.39
CA LYS A 181 -11.98 16.63 -4.47
C LYS A 181 -10.92 17.71 -4.24
N LYS A 182 -11.21 18.71 -3.39
CA LYS A 182 -10.30 19.83 -3.06
C LYS A 182 -9.46 19.58 -1.81
N MET A 183 -9.76 18.56 -1.02
CA MET A 183 -8.95 18.14 0.12
C MET A 183 -7.64 17.52 -0.34
#